data_f5e2ddd0085c3a066fdc86672700fe54
#
_entry.id   f5e2ddd0085c3a066fdc86672700fe54
#
_cell.length_a   1.000
_cell.length_b   1.000
_cell.length_c   1.000
_cell.angle_alpha   90.00
_cell.angle_beta   90.00
_cell.angle_gamma   90.00
#
_symmetry.space_group_name_H-M   'P 1'
#
loop_
_entity.id
_entity.type
_entity.pdbx_description
1 polymer ?
#
loop_
_entity_poly.entity_id
_entity_poly.type
_entity_poly.pdbx_seq_one_letter_code
_entity_poly.pdbx_strand_id
1 'polypeptide(L)'
;KPNIIIPNIAVHIRRGDVNENNEKRYTTNDQYKEILSFLLEKYPYDTITIFSEGKIDDFHELQQERVHFKLNDSIEESFHSLVTAKVLVMAKSSFSYSAALLNQNIVYYIHFWHKPLKNWKIL
;
A
#
# COMPACT_ATOMS: atom_id res chain seq x y z
N LYS A 1 4.75 -22.65 -9.30
CA LYS A 1 5.38 -21.92 -8.19
C LYS A 1 5.08 -20.42 -8.32
N PRO A 2 4.44 -19.81 -7.33
CA PRO A 2 4.09 -18.39 -7.43
C PRO A 2 5.34 -17.52 -7.44
N ASN A 3 5.31 -16.48 -8.24
CA ASN A 3 6.36 -15.47 -8.27
C ASN A 3 6.09 -14.46 -7.17
N ILE A 4 6.49 -14.80 -5.96
CA ILE A 4 6.32 -13.91 -4.83
C ILE A 4 7.52 -12.97 -4.78
N ILE A 5 7.23 -11.69 -4.90
CA ILE A 5 8.24 -10.65 -4.84
C ILE A 5 8.22 -10.05 -3.44
N ILE A 6 9.40 -9.89 -2.84
CA ILE A 6 9.53 -9.16 -1.58
C ILE A 6 9.82 -7.71 -1.95
N PRO A 7 8.85 -6.82 -1.85
CA PRO A 7 9.07 -5.42 -2.25
C PRO A 7 9.89 -4.68 -1.22
N ASN A 8 10.64 -3.69 -1.68
CA ASN A 8 11.30 -2.76 -0.77
C ASN A 8 10.25 -1.91 -0.09
N ILE A 9 9.44 -1.22 -0.88
CA ILE A 9 8.32 -0.43 -0.36
C ILE A 9 7.05 -0.95 -1.01
N ALA A 10 6.11 -1.40 -0.20
CA ALA A 10 4.79 -1.82 -0.65
C ALA A 10 3.75 -0.80 -0.21
N VAL A 11 2.94 -0.33 -1.14
CA VAL A 11 1.82 0.55 -0.85
C VAL A 11 0.55 -0.19 -1.22
N HIS A 12 -0.31 -0.45 -0.25
CA HIS A 12 -1.60 -1.06 -0.50
C HIS A 12 -2.65 0.02 -0.71
N ILE A 13 -3.36 -0.06 -1.82
CA ILE A 13 -4.45 0.86 -2.12
C ILE A 13 -5.75 0.06 -2.19
N ARG A 14 -6.67 0.36 -1.29
CA ARG A 14 -7.95 -0.31 -1.27
C ARG A 14 -8.84 0.26 -2.38
N ARG A 15 -9.22 -0.59 -3.32
CA ARG A 15 -10.09 -0.26 -4.44
C ARG A 15 -11.08 -1.42 -4.64
N GLY A 16 -11.56 -1.62 -5.86
CA GLY A 16 -12.55 -2.64 -6.15
C GLY A 16 -13.93 -2.14 -5.79
N ASP A 17 -14.46 -2.60 -4.66
CA ASP A 17 -15.76 -2.18 -4.16
C ASP A 17 -15.72 -0.88 -3.35
N VAL A 18 -14.53 -0.28 -3.18
CA VAL A 18 -14.34 0.95 -2.40
C VAL A 18 -14.16 2.13 -3.33
N ASN A 19 -14.94 3.18 -3.11
CA ASN A 19 -14.88 4.41 -3.90
C ASN A 19 -15.18 5.60 -2.99
N GLU A 20 -15.33 6.78 -3.57
CA GLU A 20 -15.57 8.03 -2.84
C GLU A 20 -16.83 7.99 -1.94
N ASN A 21 -17.76 7.08 -2.20
CA ASN A 21 -18.96 6.93 -1.36
C ASN A 21 -18.68 6.11 -0.10
N ASN A 22 -17.51 5.47 -0.01
CA ASN A 22 -17.08 4.67 1.13
C ASN A 22 -15.94 5.38 1.86
N GLU A 23 -16.16 6.59 2.32
CA GLU A 23 -15.14 7.48 2.87
C GLU A 23 -14.24 6.83 3.93
N LYS A 24 -14.79 5.97 4.76
CA LYS A 24 -14.02 5.32 5.83
C LYS A 24 -12.90 4.41 5.30
N ARG A 25 -13.06 3.90 4.07
CA ARG A 25 -12.11 2.96 3.44
C ARG A 25 -11.38 3.58 2.26
N TYR A 26 -11.86 4.71 1.78
CA TYR A 26 -11.35 5.32 0.56
C TYR A 26 -10.27 6.35 0.87
N THR A 27 -9.14 6.24 0.18
CA THR A 27 -8.10 7.26 0.17
C THR A 27 -7.91 7.65 -1.29
N THR A 28 -7.95 8.94 -1.56
CA THR A 28 -7.93 9.44 -2.94
C THR A 28 -6.55 9.26 -3.59
N ASN A 29 -6.53 9.25 -4.92
CA ASN A 29 -5.27 9.23 -5.65
C ASN A 29 -4.42 10.46 -5.35
N ASP A 30 -5.03 11.63 -5.11
CA ASP A 30 -4.30 12.82 -4.71
C ASP A 30 -3.55 12.63 -3.39
N GLN A 31 -4.19 11.99 -2.42
CA GLN A 31 -3.56 11.67 -1.15
C GLN A 31 -2.41 10.68 -1.35
N TYR A 32 -2.60 9.67 -2.18
CA TYR A 32 -1.53 8.73 -2.49
C TYR A 32 -0.40 9.38 -3.26
N LYS A 33 -0.70 10.35 -4.10
CA LYS A 33 0.34 11.10 -4.81
C LYS A 33 1.28 11.79 -3.82
N GLU A 34 0.72 12.40 -2.79
CA GLU A 34 1.50 13.02 -1.72
C GLU A 34 2.32 11.98 -0.94
N ILE A 35 1.71 10.84 -0.63
CA ILE A 35 2.40 9.74 0.06
C ILE A 35 3.56 9.23 -0.78
N LEU A 36 3.36 9.03 -2.08
CA LEU A 36 4.42 8.56 -2.97
C LEU A 36 5.57 9.58 -3.05
N SER A 37 5.25 10.86 -3.13
CA SER A 37 6.27 11.91 -3.14
C SER A 37 7.11 11.87 -1.88
N PHE A 38 6.47 11.72 -0.73
CA PHE A 38 7.16 11.57 0.55
C PHE A 38 8.10 10.37 0.55
N LEU A 39 7.59 9.21 0.10
CA LEU A 39 8.37 7.97 0.11
C LEU A 39 9.55 8.03 -0.85
N LEU A 40 9.35 8.59 -2.04
CA LEU A 40 10.40 8.70 -3.05
C LEU A 40 11.53 9.62 -2.59
N GLU A 41 11.21 10.62 -1.81
CA GLU A 41 12.20 11.52 -1.24
C GLU A 41 12.92 10.89 -0.06
N LYS A 42 12.17 10.23 0.84
CA LYS A 42 12.75 9.60 2.03
C LYS A 42 13.61 8.38 1.70
N TYR A 43 13.23 7.64 0.67
CA TYR A 43 13.90 6.41 0.25
C TYR A 43 14.41 6.55 -1.19
N PRO A 44 15.43 7.35 -1.42
CA PRO A 44 15.83 7.75 -2.79
C PRO A 44 16.35 6.62 -3.67
N TYR A 45 16.74 5.49 -3.08
CA TYR A 45 17.31 4.37 -3.83
C TYR A 45 16.38 3.19 -3.96
N ASP A 46 15.15 3.30 -3.44
CA ASP A 46 14.20 2.19 -3.44
C ASP A 46 13.12 2.39 -4.48
N THR A 47 12.51 1.27 -4.89
CA THR A 47 11.32 1.28 -5.75
C THR A 47 10.09 1.04 -4.89
N ILE A 48 8.95 1.52 -5.39
CA ILE A 48 7.66 1.34 -4.74
C ILE A 48 6.84 0.39 -5.60
N THR A 49 6.20 -0.59 -4.97
CA THR A 49 5.23 -1.45 -5.64
C THR A 49 3.86 -1.19 -5.03
N ILE A 50 2.92 -0.81 -5.87
CA ILE A 50 1.53 -0.58 -5.45
C ILE A 50 0.74 -1.85 -5.67
N PHE A 51 0.07 -2.31 -4.62
CA PHE A 51 -0.82 -3.47 -4.65
C PHE A 51 -2.26 -2.97 -4.57
N SER A 52 -3.05 -3.28 -5.57
CA SER A 52 -4.45 -2.83 -5.62
C SER A 52 -5.27 -3.67 -6.59
N GLU A 53 -6.47 -3.22 -6.82
CA GLU A 53 -7.43 -3.83 -7.73
C GLU A 53 -7.86 -2.80 -8.75
N GLY A 54 -8.15 -3.23 -9.98
CA GLY A 54 -8.61 -2.36 -11.05
C GLY A 54 -7.68 -2.37 -12.23
N LYS A 55 -7.72 -1.31 -13.01
CA LYS A 55 -6.94 -1.15 -14.23
C LYS A 55 -5.84 -0.12 -14.02
N ILE A 56 -4.77 -0.23 -14.78
CA ILE A 56 -3.66 0.71 -14.68
C ILE A 56 -4.11 2.16 -14.91
N ASP A 57 -5.11 2.35 -15.76
CA ASP A 57 -5.66 3.69 -16.03
C ASP A 57 -6.29 4.32 -14.78
N ASP A 58 -6.78 3.53 -13.85
CA ASP A 58 -7.34 4.04 -12.59
C ASP A 58 -6.30 4.73 -11.72
N PHE A 59 -5.02 4.47 -12.00
CA PHE A 59 -3.90 5.00 -11.22
C PHE A 59 -2.99 5.89 -12.08
N HIS A 60 -3.56 6.48 -13.13
CA HIS A 60 -2.80 7.31 -14.07
C HIS A 60 -1.94 8.38 -13.38
N GLU A 61 -2.50 9.06 -12.39
CA GLU A 61 -1.81 10.12 -11.67
C GLU A 61 -0.64 9.62 -10.81
N LEU A 62 -0.58 8.32 -10.54
CA LEU A 62 0.43 7.72 -9.68
C LEU A 62 1.58 7.09 -10.46
N GLN A 63 1.51 7.08 -11.78
CA GLN A 63 2.54 6.47 -12.62
C GLN A 63 3.81 7.31 -12.62
N GLN A 64 4.92 6.70 -12.21
CA GLN A 64 6.22 7.33 -12.14
C GLN A 64 7.31 6.29 -12.36
N GLU A 65 8.53 6.75 -12.62
CA GLU A 65 9.66 5.89 -12.97
C GLU A 65 9.96 4.80 -11.95
N ARG A 66 9.93 5.14 -10.66
CA ARG A 66 10.27 4.18 -9.59
C ARG A 66 9.05 3.54 -8.96
N VAL A 67 7.88 3.67 -9.58
CA VAL A 67 6.64 3.11 -9.06
C VAL A 67 6.14 2.00 -9.98
N HIS A 68 5.94 0.83 -9.42
CA HIS A 68 5.45 -0.34 -10.14
C HIS A 68 4.08 -0.74 -9.60
N PHE A 69 3.29 -1.43 -10.40
CA PHE A 69 1.94 -1.82 -10.02
C PHE A 69 1.77 -3.33 -10.11
N LYS A 70 1.21 -3.92 -9.08
CA LYS A 70 0.75 -5.31 -9.08
C LYS A 70 -0.75 -5.29 -8.82
N LEU A 71 -1.50 -5.32 -9.91
CA LEU A 71 -2.95 -5.18 -9.85
C LEU A 71 -3.62 -6.54 -9.98
N ASN A 72 -4.64 -6.75 -9.15
CA ASN A 72 -5.48 -7.94 -9.18
C ASN A 72 -4.73 -9.25 -8.91
N ASP A 73 -3.68 -9.20 -8.12
CA ASP A 73 -2.99 -10.39 -7.65
C ASP A 73 -3.91 -11.19 -6.73
N SER A 74 -3.58 -12.45 -6.52
CA SER A 74 -4.32 -13.27 -5.56
C SER A 74 -4.17 -12.69 -4.16
N ILE A 75 -5.14 -12.99 -3.31
CA ILE A 75 -5.11 -12.56 -1.91
C ILE A 75 -3.85 -13.08 -1.21
N GLU A 76 -3.50 -14.34 -1.47
CA GLU A 76 -2.32 -14.97 -0.86
C GLU A 76 -1.02 -14.27 -1.25
N GLU A 77 -0.85 -13.98 -2.53
CA GLU A 77 0.36 -13.31 -3.03
C GLU A 77 0.47 -11.89 -2.48
N SER A 78 -0.62 -11.15 -2.54
CA SER A 78 -0.64 -9.77 -2.01
C SER A 78 -0.37 -9.76 -0.51
N PHE A 79 -1.03 -10.64 0.24
CA PHE A 79 -0.84 -10.70 1.69
C PHE A 79 0.62 -10.99 2.05
N HIS A 80 1.21 -11.98 1.39
CA HIS A 80 2.61 -12.33 1.63
C HIS A 80 3.55 -11.17 1.33
N SER A 81 3.33 -10.48 0.22
CA SER A 81 4.16 -9.34 -0.17
C SER A 81 4.05 -8.20 0.84
N LEU A 82 2.85 -7.92 1.32
CA LEU A 82 2.65 -6.86 2.31
C LEU A 82 3.31 -7.21 3.65
N VAL A 83 3.20 -8.47 4.08
CA VAL A 83 3.80 -8.93 5.34
C VAL A 83 5.34 -8.84 5.29
N THR A 84 5.94 -9.13 4.14
CA THR A 84 7.39 -9.22 4.00
C THR A 84 8.07 -7.93 3.55
N ALA A 85 7.31 -6.94 3.12
CA ALA A 85 7.86 -5.68 2.64
C ALA A 85 8.75 -5.02 3.68
N LYS A 86 9.85 -4.41 3.26
CA LYS A 86 10.73 -3.66 4.15
C LYS A 86 10.07 -2.41 4.68
N VAL A 87 9.25 -1.78 3.84
CA VAL A 87 8.43 -0.63 4.22
C VAL A 87 7.02 -0.92 3.70
N LEU A 88 6.04 -0.86 4.57
CA LEU A 88 4.65 -1.09 4.20
C LEU A 88 3.84 0.16 4.51
N VAL A 89 3.14 0.67 3.50
CA VAL A 89 2.10 1.68 3.70
C VAL A 89 0.76 0.95 3.59
N MET A 90 0.08 0.81 4.71
CA MET A 90 -1.19 0.09 4.74
C MET A 90 -2.35 0.96 4.28
N ALA A 91 -3.39 0.33 3.76
CA ALA A 91 -4.63 1.00 3.40
C ALA A 91 -5.63 0.95 4.56
N LYS A 92 -6.72 1.66 4.43
CA LYS A 92 -7.82 1.66 5.41
C LYS A 92 -8.67 0.41 5.22
N SER A 93 -8.10 -0.74 5.53
CA SER A 93 -8.79 -2.02 5.38
C SER A 93 -8.31 -3.03 6.42
N SER A 94 -9.19 -3.93 6.81
CA SER A 94 -8.85 -4.99 7.76
C SER A 94 -7.82 -5.95 7.17
N PHE A 95 -7.89 -6.23 5.87
CA PHE A 95 -6.90 -7.05 5.17
C PHE A 95 -5.51 -6.45 5.31
N SER A 96 -5.39 -5.17 5.00
CA SER A 96 -4.12 -4.44 5.08
C SER A 96 -3.62 -4.37 6.52
N TYR A 97 -4.53 -4.13 7.46
CA TYR A 97 -4.21 -4.08 8.88
C TYR A 97 -3.66 -5.41 9.37
N SER A 98 -4.28 -6.53 8.96
CA SER A 98 -3.80 -7.86 9.33
C SER A 98 -2.38 -8.11 8.83
N ALA A 99 -2.08 -7.72 7.60
CA ALA A 99 -0.74 -7.84 7.04
C ALA A 99 0.25 -6.96 7.81
N ALA A 100 -0.17 -5.75 8.16
CA ALA A 100 0.67 -4.81 8.90
C ALA A 100 1.00 -5.33 10.29
N LEU A 101 0.06 -5.99 10.97
CA LEU A 101 0.30 -6.60 12.28
C LEU A 101 1.39 -7.66 12.22
N LEU A 102 1.50 -8.37 11.11
CA LEU A 102 2.49 -9.43 10.93
C LEU A 102 3.82 -8.90 10.36
N ASN A 103 3.83 -7.69 9.83
CA ASN A 103 5.03 -7.10 9.27
C ASN A 103 5.94 -6.62 10.40
N GLN A 104 7.16 -7.15 10.45
CA GLN A 104 8.13 -6.84 11.51
C GLN A 104 9.08 -5.71 11.13
N ASN A 105 8.81 -5.04 10.02
CA ASN A 105 9.66 -3.98 9.51
C ASN A 105 9.02 -2.61 9.73
N ILE A 106 9.18 -1.69 8.80
CA ILE A 106 8.63 -0.34 8.94
C ILE A 106 7.20 -0.33 8.40
N VAL A 107 6.25 0.11 9.22
CA VAL A 107 4.85 0.23 8.81
C VAL A 107 4.40 1.68 8.94
N TYR A 108 3.83 2.22 7.88
CA TYR A 108 3.17 3.52 7.88
C TYR A 108 1.67 3.32 7.96
N TYR A 109 1.06 3.97 8.93
CA TYR A 109 -0.36 3.85 9.23
C TYR A 109 -1.12 5.07 8.73
N ILE A 110 -2.24 4.81 8.04
CA ILE A 110 -3.20 5.83 7.66
C ILE A 110 -4.38 5.70 8.60
N HIS A 111 -4.77 6.80 9.25
CA HIS A 111 -5.79 6.78 10.28
C HIS A 111 -7.13 6.20 9.78
N PHE A 112 -7.64 5.21 10.50
CA PHE A 112 -8.96 4.62 10.26
C PHE A 112 -9.45 3.97 11.57
N TRP A 113 -10.44 3.08 11.52
CA TRP A 113 -11.11 2.58 12.74
C TRP A 113 -10.29 1.61 13.60
N HIS A 114 -9.24 0.99 13.09
CA HIS A 114 -8.34 0.18 13.90
C HIS A 114 -7.18 1.02 14.42
N LYS A 115 -6.73 0.72 15.63
CA LYS A 115 -5.63 1.48 16.26
C LYS A 115 -4.27 1.00 15.76
N PRO A 116 -3.30 1.92 15.60
CA PRO A 116 -1.95 1.53 15.21
C PRO A 116 -1.18 0.93 16.38
N LEU A 117 -0.14 0.15 16.05
CA LEU A 117 0.84 -0.26 17.04
C LEU A 117 1.75 0.92 17.36
N LYS A 118 2.39 0.88 18.54
CA LYS A 118 3.24 1.97 19.02
C LYS A 118 4.38 2.33 18.08
N ASN A 119 4.98 1.31 17.46
CA ASN A 119 6.14 1.51 16.60
C ASN A 119 5.80 1.87 15.17
N TRP A 120 4.53 1.92 14.83
CA TRP A 120 4.11 2.32 13.48
C TRP A 120 4.24 3.83 13.31
N LYS A 121 4.57 4.25 12.10
CA LYS A 121 4.65 5.66 11.75
C LYS A 121 3.30 6.14 11.24
N ILE A 122 2.87 7.30 11.68
CA ILE A 122 1.56 7.86 11.30
C ILE A 122 1.75 8.80 10.11
N LEU A 123 0.94 8.58 9.09
CA LEU A 123 0.90 9.46 7.93
C LEU A 123 -0.18 10.53 8.10
#